data_18308b79afc388e90c8b100401fa1538
#
_entry.id   18308b79afc388e90c8b100401fa1538
#
_cell.length_a   1.000
_cell.length_b   1.000
_cell.length_c   1.000
_cell.angle_alpha   90.00
_cell.angle_beta   90.00
_cell.angle_gamma   90.00
#
_symmetry.space_group_name_H-M   'P 1'
#
loop_
_entity.id
_entity.type
_entity.pdbx_description
1 polymer ?
#
loop_
_entity_poly.entity_id
_entity_poly.type
_entity_poly.pdbx_seq_one_letter_code
_entity_poly.pdbx_strand_id
1 'polypeptide(L)'
;PPGTPISGSAQLDVPSIAWLGRLAQENIELAGRIAGSFSVAGTVGAPRASGRVEGRELGFTLIDQGLILAGGELDLDFDQELVRLERLEFISANRVRPPENRIPFAQLTVTPGRFTARGQLALASGEGNFTFDADRLPLLQRDDRWMLLSGKGSARSTWTALALDADFRADAGYLAFAEARPPSLSDDVVVLGRGDAPAEAGGGFAVNADVRVALGDALYLSALGLETRLAG
;
A
#
# COMPACT_ATOMS: atom_id res chain seq x y z
N PRO A 1 -22.00 25.03 -30.57
CA PRO A 1 -21.27 24.38 -31.67
C PRO A 1 -20.01 23.68 -31.13
N PRO A 2 -19.58 22.53 -31.70
CA PRO A 2 -18.42 21.79 -31.23
C PRO A 2 -17.10 22.60 -31.27
N GLY A 3 -17.02 23.63 -32.10
CA GLY A 3 -15.88 24.54 -32.20
C GLY A 3 -15.88 25.71 -31.24
N THR A 4 -16.87 25.83 -30.35
CA THR A 4 -16.89 26.94 -29.37
C THR A 4 -15.71 26.79 -28.38
N PRO A 5 -14.83 27.80 -28.23
CA PRO A 5 -13.72 27.74 -27.31
C PRO A 5 -14.20 27.68 -25.87
N ILE A 6 -13.52 26.88 -25.05
CA ILE A 6 -13.73 26.81 -23.61
C ILE A 6 -12.39 27.01 -22.90
N SER A 7 -12.44 27.69 -21.77
CA SER A 7 -11.32 27.80 -20.84
C SER A 7 -11.86 27.95 -19.43
N GLY A 8 -11.17 27.35 -18.49
CA GLY A 8 -11.52 27.42 -17.09
C GLY A 8 -10.41 26.89 -16.20
N SER A 9 -10.45 27.25 -14.93
CA SER A 9 -9.57 26.69 -13.90
C SER A 9 -10.38 26.41 -12.65
N ALA A 10 -9.94 25.39 -11.91
CA ALA A 10 -10.50 25.03 -10.60
C ALA A 10 -9.36 24.70 -9.64
N GLN A 11 -9.61 24.94 -8.38
CA GLN A 11 -8.74 24.53 -7.29
C GLN A 11 -9.52 23.62 -6.36
N LEU A 12 -8.85 22.58 -5.90
CA LEU A 12 -9.37 21.65 -4.91
C LEU A 12 -8.48 21.75 -3.67
N ASP A 13 -9.10 21.85 -2.51
CA ASP A 13 -8.43 21.72 -1.22
C ASP A 13 -9.22 20.75 -0.35
N VAL A 14 -8.60 19.64 -0.01
CA VAL A 14 -9.15 18.61 0.87
C VAL A 14 -8.28 18.56 2.12
N PRO A 15 -8.66 19.25 3.19
CA PRO A 15 -7.82 19.39 4.38
C PRO A 15 -7.62 18.07 5.14
N SER A 16 -8.47 17.07 4.90
CA SER A 16 -8.32 15.74 5.48
C SER A 16 -8.91 14.66 4.58
N ILE A 17 -8.13 13.62 4.32
CA ILE A 17 -8.56 12.42 3.58
C ILE A 17 -9.00 11.26 4.50
N ALA A 18 -9.08 11.47 5.81
CA ALA A 18 -9.41 10.43 6.79
C ALA A 18 -10.76 9.74 6.53
N TRP A 19 -11.70 10.45 5.93
CA TRP A 19 -13.02 9.90 5.58
C TRP A 19 -12.96 8.82 4.49
N LEU A 20 -11.95 8.86 3.60
CA LEU A 20 -11.75 7.83 2.57
C LEU A 20 -11.40 6.47 3.17
N GLY A 21 -10.61 6.42 4.24
CA GLY A 21 -10.27 5.18 4.93
C GLY A 21 -11.51 4.42 5.39
N ARG A 22 -12.47 5.15 5.96
CA ARG A 22 -13.74 4.58 6.44
C ARG A 22 -14.64 4.04 5.32
N LEU A 23 -14.47 4.53 4.09
CA LEU A 23 -15.18 4.02 2.92
C LEU A 23 -14.51 2.78 2.32
N ALA A 24 -13.18 2.64 2.53
CA ALA A 24 -12.44 1.51 1.97
C ALA A 24 -12.67 0.23 2.80
N GLN A 25 -12.23 0.20 4.03
CA GLN A 25 -12.38 -0.92 4.96
C GLN A 25 -12.20 -0.43 6.41
N GLU A 26 -12.79 -1.14 7.38
CA GLU A 26 -12.73 -0.77 8.80
C GLU A 26 -11.31 -0.82 9.41
N ASN A 27 -10.41 -1.60 8.81
CA ASN A 27 -9.02 -1.77 9.27
C ASN A 27 -8.01 -0.83 8.58
N ILE A 28 -8.50 0.09 7.72
CA ILE A 28 -7.68 1.07 7.02
C ILE A 28 -7.92 2.47 7.58
N GLU A 29 -6.85 3.12 8.01
CA GLU A 29 -6.87 4.53 8.37
C GLU A 29 -6.03 5.34 7.39
N LEU A 30 -6.60 6.44 6.91
CA LEU A 30 -5.91 7.40 6.06
C LEU A 30 -5.77 8.73 6.80
N ALA A 31 -4.69 9.43 6.55
CA ALA A 31 -4.43 10.76 7.08
C ALA A 31 -3.79 11.65 6.01
N GLY A 32 -3.76 12.96 6.26
CA GLY A 32 -3.13 13.93 5.38
C GLY A 32 -4.12 14.79 4.62
N ARG A 33 -3.58 15.69 3.81
CA ARG A 33 -4.32 16.65 3.00
C ARG A 33 -3.94 16.51 1.53
N ILE A 34 -4.88 16.86 0.66
CA ILE A 34 -4.67 16.88 -0.79
C ILE A 34 -5.09 18.26 -1.30
N ALA A 35 -4.23 18.87 -2.12
CA ALA A 35 -4.53 20.05 -2.88
C ALA A 35 -4.39 19.77 -4.37
N GLY A 36 -5.20 20.41 -5.19
CA GLY A 36 -5.14 20.25 -6.63
C GLY A 36 -5.44 21.54 -7.38
N SER A 37 -4.79 21.69 -8.52
CA SER A 37 -5.06 22.75 -9.48
C SER A 37 -5.36 22.13 -10.84
N PHE A 38 -6.45 22.55 -11.46
CA PHE A 38 -6.97 22.00 -12.69
C PHE A 38 -7.19 23.11 -13.70
N SER A 39 -6.90 22.86 -14.95
CA SER A 39 -7.20 23.74 -16.06
C SER A 39 -7.90 22.99 -17.19
N VAL A 40 -8.84 23.64 -17.82
CA VAL A 40 -9.53 23.16 -19.01
C VAL A 40 -9.36 24.19 -20.10
N ALA A 41 -9.00 23.74 -21.29
CA ALA A 41 -8.85 24.56 -22.47
C ALA A 41 -9.35 23.79 -23.71
N GLY A 42 -9.37 24.45 -24.89
CA GLY A 42 -9.74 23.82 -26.15
C GLY A 42 -11.13 24.22 -26.62
N THR A 43 -11.90 23.28 -27.10
CA THR A 43 -13.27 23.51 -27.60
C THR A 43 -14.26 22.55 -26.96
N VAL A 44 -15.55 22.87 -27.04
CA VAL A 44 -16.62 21.99 -26.50
C VAL A 44 -16.55 20.57 -27.11
N GLY A 45 -16.14 20.44 -28.38
CA GLY A 45 -15.99 19.14 -29.01
C GLY A 45 -14.66 18.43 -28.79
N ALA A 46 -13.65 19.15 -28.28
CA ALA A 46 -12.32 18.63 -27.96
C ALA A 46 -11.75 19.36 -26.73
N PRO A 47 -12.29 19.11 -25.54
CA PRO A 47 -11.78 19.71 -24.30
C PRO A 47 -10.42 19.10 -23.95
N ARG A 48 -9.53 19.90 -23.40
CA ARG A 48 -8.24 19.46 -22.88
C ARG A 48 -8.18 19.81 -21.41
N ALA A 49 -8.04 18.80 -20.58
CA ALA A 49 -7.85 18.96 -19.14
C ALA A 49 -6.40 18.66 -18.76
N SER A 50 -5.86 19.45 -17.86
CA SER A 50 -4.54 19.22 -17.24
C SER A 50 -4.58 19.75 -15.82
N GLY A 51 -3.64 19.25 -15.00
CA GLY A 51 -3.58 19.70 -13.62
C GLY A 51 -2.45 19.04 -12.84
N ARG A 52 -2.37 19.48 -11.59
CA ARG A 52 -1.46 18.92 -10.60
C ARG A 52 -2.22 18.59 -9.33
N VAL A 53 -1.87 17.49 -8.70
CA VAL A 53 -2.35 17.09 -7.38
C VAL A 53 -1.15 16.91 -6.46
N GLU A 54 -1.21 17.54 -5.31
CA GLU A 54 -0.19 17.45 -4.26
C GLU A 54 -0.82 16.88 -3.00
N GLY A 55 -0.16 15.89 -2.41
CA GLY A 55 -0.50 15.36 -1.09
C GLY A 55 0.60 15.70 -0.10
N ARG A 56 0.22 16.09 1.11
CA ARG A 56 1.15 16.39 2.19
C ARG A 56 0.68 15.74 3.49
N GLU A 57 1.66 15.33 4.29
CA GLU A 57 1.42 14.64 5.57
C GLU A 57 0.53 13.40 5.41
N LEU A 58 0.64 12.74 4.26
CA LEU A 58 -0.15 11.55 4.00
C LEU A 58 0.21 10.45 4.99
N GLY A 59 -0.80 9.73 5.44
CA GLY A 59 -0.67 8.57 6.30
C GLY A 59 -1.53 7.43 5.79
N PHE A 60 -1.00 6.22 5.89
CA PHE A 60 -1.71 4.99 5.63
C PHE A 60 -1.41 4.01 6.76
N THR A 61 -2.44 3.55 7.44
CA THR A 61 -2.32 2.53 8.48
C THR A 61 -3.19 1.34 8.13
N LEU A 62 -2.60 0.15 8.14
CA LEU A 62 -3.31 -1.12 8.08
C LEU A 62 -3.22 -1.77 9.46
N ILE A 63 -4.29 -1.64 10.25
CA ILE A 63 -4.30 -1.94 11.68
C ILE A 63 -3.97 -3.40 11.96
N ASP A 64 -4.59 -4.33 11.23
CA ASP A 64 -4.45 -5.77 11.44
C ASP A 64 -3.03 -6.28 11.24
N GLN A 65 -2.27 -5.62 10.37
CA GLN A 65 -0.89 -5.97 10.06
C GLN A 65 0.13 -5.12 10.83
N GLY A 66 -0.30 -4.01 11.42
CA GLY A 66 0.59 -3.04 12.05
C GLY A 66 1.47 -2.30 11.04
N LEU A 67 1.04 -2.19 9.77
CA LEU A 67 1.71 -1.35 8.78
C LEU A 67 1.32 0.10 9.02
N ILE A 68 2.32 0.96 9.21
CA ILE A 68 2.12 2.39 9.45
C ILE A 68 3.07 3.17 8.55
N LEU A 69 2.51 3.79 7.52
CA LEU A 69 3.20 4.73 6.66
C LEU A 69 2.79 6.15 7.07
N ALA A 70 3.74 7.04 7.26
CA ALA A 70 3.49 8.40 7.73
C ALA A 70 4.36 9.41 7.00
N GLY A 71 4.06 10.70 7.19
CA GLY A 71 4.84 11.79 6.58
C GLY A 71 4.86 11.70 5.05
N GLY A 72 3.79 11.19 4.46
CA GLY A 72 3.70 10.95 3.04
C GLY A 72 3.64 12.22 2.22
N GLU A 73 4.35 12.22 1.10
CA GLU A 73 4.32 13.25 0.08
C GLU A 73 3.94 12.64 -1.25
N LEU A 74 2.99 13.29 -1.93
CA LEU A 74 2.52 12.94 -3.26
C LEU A 74 2.66 14.13 -4.17
N ASP A 75 3.26 13.92 -5.34
CA ASP A 75 3.26 14.88 -6.44
C ASP A 75 2.81 14.14 -7.71
N LEU A 76 1.70 14.57 -8.27
CA LEU A 76 1.08 13.95 -9.42
C LEU A 76 0.69 15.03 -10.43
N ASP A 77 1.14 14.85 -11.65
CA ASP A 77 0.74 15.69 -12.79
C ASP A 77 -0.15 14.87 -13.74
N PHE A 78 -1.15 15.50 -14.30
CA PHE A 78 -1.96 14.86 -15.32
C PHE A 78 -2.26 15.80 -16.49
N ASP A 79 -2.40 15.22 -17.65
CA ASP A 79 -2.95 15.84 -18.84
C ASP A 79 -4.08 14.96 -19.41
N GLN A 80 -4.61 15.31 -20.55
CA GLN A 80 -5.71 14.60 -21.18
C GLN A 80 -5.43 13.11 -21.43
N GLU A 81 -4.19 12.73 -21.62
CA GLU A 81 -3.77 11.39 -22.03
C GLU A 81 -3.09 10.60 -20.94
N LEU A 82 -2.41 11.30 -20.02
CA LEU A 82 -1.46 10.68 -19.10
C LEU A 82 -1.57 11.25 -17.69
N VAL A 83 -1.51 10.38 -16.73
CA VAL A 83 -1.26 10.70 -15.30
C VAL A 83 0.17 10.29 -14.97
N ARG A 84 0.97 11.21 -14.44
CA ARG A 84 2.34 10.97 -14.00
C ARG A 84 2.42 11.08 -12.50
N LEU A 85 2.80 10.00 -11.86
CA LEU A 85 3.20 9.98 -10.46
C LEU A 85 4.68 10.36 -10.39
N GLU A 86 4.94 11.64 -10.19
CA GLU A 86 6.31 12.16 -10.11
C GLU A 86 6.99 11.72 -8.82
N ARG A 87 6.23 11.68 -7.73
CA ARG A 87 6.71 11.23 -6.43
C ARG A 87 5.56 10.74 -5.56
N LEU A 88 5.73 9.60 -4.96
CA LEU A 88 5.05 9.16 -3.76
C LEU A 88 6.13 8.70 -2.79
N GLU A 89 6.19 9.30 -1.62
CA GLU A 89 7.16 8.97 -0.58
C GLU A 89 6.47 8.85 0.76
N PHE A 90 6.85 7.84 1.54
CA PHE A 90 6.46 7.68 2.93
C PHE A 90 7.68 7.41 3.78
N ILE A 91 7.63 7.89 5.03
CA ILE A 91 8.61 7.60 6.06
C ILE A 91 7.90 6.84 7.17
N SER A 92 8.41 5.65 7.50
CA SER A 92 7.81 4.80 8.52
C SER A 92 8.77 4.58 9.68
N ALA A 93 8.37 5.04 10.86
CA ALA A 93 9.11 4.82 12.07
C ALA A 93 8.82 3.43 12.67
N ASN A 94 9.85 2.81 13.24
CA ASN A 94 9.68 1.60 14.04
C ASN A 94 9.08 1.96 15.40
N ARG A 95 7.87 1.51 15.67
CA ARG A 95 7.11 1.81 16.90
C ARG A 95 7.05 0.63 17.86
N VAL A 96 7.25 -0.57 17.35
CA VAL A 96 7.20 -1.81 18.13
C VAL A 96 8.57 -2.45 18.12
N ARG A 97 9.07 -2.82 19.30
CA ARG A 97 10.29 -3.61 19.43
C ARG A 97 9.91 -5.09 19.45
N PRO A 98 10.53 -5.92 18.58
CA PRO A 98 10.29 -7.36 18.62
C PRO A 98 10.76 -7.96 19.94
N PRO A 99 10.10 -9.02 20.42
CA PRO A 99 10.52 -9.71 21.65
C PRO A 99 11.85 -10.47 21.48
N GLU A 100 12.28 -10.71 20.26
CA GLU A 100 13.51 -11.43 19.93
C GLU A 100 14.75 -10.55 20.13
N ASN A 101 15.51 -10.83 21.18
CA ASN A 101 16.68 -10.03 21.57
C ASN A 101 17.91 -10.20 20.65
N ARG A 102 17.97 -11.26 19.85
CA ARG A 102 19.04 -11.50 18.87
C ARG A 102 18.94 -10.56 17.65
N ILE A 103 17.80 -9.92 17.44
CA ILE A 103 17.64 -8.89 16.41
C ILE A 103 18.37 -7.63 16.87
N PRO A 104 19.32 -7.10 16.09
CA PRO A 104 20.03 -5.87 16.42
C PRO A 104 19.16 -4.62 16.18
N PHE A 105 18.04 -4.56 16.86
CA PHE A 105 16.96 -3.58 16.65
C PHE A 105 17.48 -2.13 16.63
N ALA A 106 18.30 -1.75 17.61
CA ALA A 106 18.80 -0.38 17.71
C ALA A 106 19.66 0.03 16.50
N GLN A 107 20.39 -0.91 15.90
CA GLN A 107 21.21 -0.65 14.72
C GLN A 107 20.37 -0.56 13.44
N LEU A 108 19.36 -1.41 13.32
CA LEU A 108 18.48 -1.48 12.15
C LEU A 108 17.50 -0.30 12.09
N THR A 109 17.19 0.31 13.23
CA THR A 109 16.15 1.33 13.35
C THR A 109 16.70 2.73 13.65
N VAL A 110 18.00 2.96 13.44
CA VAL A 110 18.62 4.30 13.57
C VAL A 110 17.94 5.34 12.69
N THR A 111 17.63 4.93 11.47
CA THR A 111 16.85 5.75 10.54
C THR A 111 15.48 5.11 10.28
N PRO A 112 14.42 5.91 10.16
CA PRO A 112 13.11 5.38 9.77
C PRO A 112 13.19 4.67 8.43
N GLY A 113 12.32 3.69 8.25
CA GLY A 113 12.13 3.06 6.94
C GLY A 113 11.53 4.04 5.94
N ARG A 114 11.81 3.81 4.67
CA ARG A 114 11.32 4.65 3.57
C ARG A 114 10.66 3.79 2.51
N PHE A 115 9.58 4.31 1.95
CA PHE A 115 8.95 3.78 0.75
C PHE A 115 8.86 4.89 -0.29
N THR A 116 9.22 4.62 -1.52
CA THR A 116 9.07 5.55 -2.64
C THR A 116 8.43 4.86 -3.83
N ALA A 117 7.62 5.60 -4.59
CA ALA A 117 7.07 5.13 -5.85
C ALA A 117 6.97 6.26 -6.87
N ARG A 118 7.07 5.91 -8.13
CA ARG A 118 6.87 6.79 -9.29
C ARG A 118 6.36 5.99 -10.48
N GLY A 119 5.76 6.67 -11.44
CA GLY A 119 5.24 5.98 -12.62
C GLY A 119 4.31 6.84 -13.45
N GLN A 120 3.63 6.19 -14.36
CA GLN A 120 2.65 6.83 -15.23
C GLN A 120 1.52 5.88 -15.61
N LEU A 121 0.38 6.46 -15.96
CA LEU A 121 -0.84 5.76 -16.37
C LEU A 121 -1.47 6.48 -17.57
N ALA A 122 -1.67 5.76 -18.67
CA ALA A 122 -2.43 6.24 -19.81
C ALA A 122 -3.94 6.15 -19.53
N LEU A 123 -4.63 7.29 -19.58
CA LEU A 123 -6.06 7.37 -19.21
C LEU A 123 -6.98 6.62 -20.17
N ALA A 124 -6.61 6.53 -21.45
CA ALA A 124 -7.44 5.86 -22.45
C ALA A 124 -7.45 4.33 -22.29
N SER A 125 -6.29 3.72 -22.03
CA SER A 125 -6.13 2.25 -21.96
C SER A 125 -6.03 1.71 -20.53
N GLY A 126 -5.74 2.56 -19.54
CA GLY A 126 -5.38 2.13 -18.21
C GLY A 126 -3.97 1.51 -18.14
N GLU A 127 -3.22 1.58 -19.25
CA GLU A 127 -1.84 1.08 -19.26
C GLU A 127 -0.97 1.94 -18.35
N GLY A 128 -0.50 1.35 -17.28
CA GLY A 128 0.35 1.98 -16.28
C GLY A 128 1.64 1.22 -16.09
N ASN A 129 2.70 1.98 -15.84
CA ASN A 129 3.99 1.45 -15.44
C ASN A 129 4.48 2.23 -14.21
N PHE A 130 4.65 1.50 -13.12
CA PHE A 130 5.09 2.05 -11.85
C PHE A 130 6.33 1.32 -11.37
N THR A 131 7.19 2.02 -10.68
CA THR A 131 8.33 1.45 -9.94
C THR A 131 8.25 1.90 -8.50
N PHE A 132 8.69 1.04 -7.59
CA PHE A 132 8.74 1.35 -6.17
C PHE A 132 9.99 0.78 -5.54
N ASP A 133 10.40 1.40 -4.45
CA ASP A 133 11.55 1.03 -3.64
C ASP A 133 11.18 1.13 -2.15
N ALA A 134 11.64 0.16 -1.38
CA ALA A 134 11.50 0.12 0.07
C ALA A 134 12.90 -0.04 0.70
N ASP A 135 13.25 0.82 1.63
CA ASP A 135 14.46 0.72 2.44
C ASP A 135 14.08 0.56 3.89
N ARG A 136 14.39 -0.60 4.47
CA ARG A 136 14.12 -0.96 5.87
C ARG A 136 12.70 -0.59 6.32
N LEU A 137 11.75 -0.83 5.42
CA LEU A 137 10.34 -0.53 5.68
C LEU A 137 9.79 -1.48 6.76
N PRO A 138 9.28 -0.98 7.89
CA PRO A 138 8.64 -1.82 8.88
C PRO A 138 7.25 -2.25 8.38
N LEU A 139 7.22 -3.42 7.73
CA LEU A 139 6.01 -3.96 7.10
C LEU A 139 5.02 -4.50 8.14
N LEU A 140 5.54 -5.15 9.19
CA LEU A 140 4.75 -5.70 10.29
C LEU A 140 5.24 -5.10 11.59
N GLN A 141 4.35 -4.54 12.38
CA GLN A 141 4.69 -3.91 13.67
C GLN A 141 3.72 -4.37 14.75
N ARG A 142 3.76 -5.66 15.07
CA ARG A 142 2.98 -6.27 16.14
C ARG A 142 3.88 -7.12 17.03
N ASP A 143 3.45 -7.40 18.25
CA ASP A 143 4.21 -8.21 19.22
C ASP A 143 4.38 -9.65 18.75
N ASP A 144 3.43 -10.21 18.01
CA ASP A 144 3.44 -11.55 17.46
C ASP A 144 4.11 -11.63 16.08
N ARG A 145 4.28 -10.51 15.40
CA ARG A 145 4.90 -10.44 14.08
C ARG A 145 5.52 -9.07 13.84
N TRP A 146 6.79 -9.09 13.58
CA TRP A 146 7.56 -7.90 13.30
C TRP A 146 8.51 -8.16 12.13
N MET A 147 8.61 -7.22 11.18
CA MET A 147 9.47 -7.41 10.01
C MET A 147 9.91 -6.08 9.42
N LEU A 148 11.19 -5.99 9.13
CA LEU A 148 11.78 -4.97 8.25
C LEU A 148 12.05 -5.57 6.89
N LEU A 149 11.67 -4.85 5.85
CA LEU A 149 11.78 -5.28 4.47
C LEU A 149 12.47 -4.21 3.63
N SER A 150 13.47 -4.60 2.86
CA SER A 150 14.07 -3.78 1.80
C SER A 150 13.89 -4.44 0.46
N GLY A 151 13.77 -3.65 -0.60
CA GLY A 151 13.64 -4.19 -1.94
C GLY A 151 13.02 -3.20 -2.91
N LYS A 152 12.79 -3.68 -4.11
CA LYS A 152 12.23 -2.89 -5.19
C LYS A 152 11.32 -3.73 -6.05
N GLY A 153 10.46 -3.06 -6.79
CA GLY A 153 9.58 -3.74 -7.72
C GLY A 153 9.01 -2.82 -8.76
N SER A 154 8.22 -3.41 -9.62
CA SER A 154 7.45 -2.71 -10.64
C SER A 154 6.02 -3.24 -10.69
N ALA A 155 5.12 -2.38 -11.08
CA ALA A 155 3.73 -2.72 -11.32
C ALA A 155 3.32 -2.26 -12.71
N ARG A 156 2.62 -3.11 -13.43
CA ARG A 156 1.98 -2.79 -14.71
C ARG A 156 0.48 -2.96 -14.58
N SER A 157 -0.26 -1.98 -15.04
CA SER A 157 -1.72 -2.01 -14.93
C SER A 157 -2.39 -1.86 -16.29
N THR A 158 -3.60 -2.31 -16.35
CA THR A 158 -4.65 -1.93 -17.30
C THR A 158 -5.92 -1.66 -16.50
N TRP A 159 -7.01 -1.24 -17.13
CA TRP A 159 -8.28 -1.06 -16.41
C TRP A 159 -8.84 -2.36 -15.80
N THR A 160 -8.38 -3.52 -16.23
CA THR A 160 -8.91 -4.83 -15.84
C THR A 160 -7.87 -5.72 -15.13
N ALA A 161 -6.61 -5.30 -15.09
CA ALA A 161 -5.54 -6.15 -14.55
C ALA A 161 -4.41 -5.32 -13.90
N LEU A 162 -3.76 -5.93 -12.91
CA LEU A 162 -2.52 -5.49 -12.30
C LEU A 162 -1.51 -6.63 -12.32
N ALA A 163 -0.33 -6.40 -12.85
CA ALA A 163 0.81 -7.30 -12.75
C ALA A 163 1.89 -6.66 -11.86
N LEU A 164 2.28 -7.34 -10.81
CA LEU A 164 3.30 -6.93 -9.85
C LEU A 164 4.51 -7.86 -9.98
N ASP A 165 5.70 -7.29 -10.09
CA ASP A 165 6.99 -8.01 -10.02
C ASP A 165 7.85 -7.33 -8.98
N ALA A 166 8.33 -8.08 -7.96
CA ALA A 166 9.07 -7.50 -6.88
C ALA A 166 10.09 -8.46 -6.28
N ASP A 167 11.26 -7.92 -5.97
CA ASP A 167 12.33 -8.60 -5.26
C ASP A 167 12.55 -7.90 -3.91
N PHE A 168 12.28 -8.63 -2.85
CA PHE A 168 12.45 -8.15 -1.48
C PHE A 168 13.48 -8.99 -0.72
N ARG A 169 14.00 -8.39 0.33
CA ARG A 169 14.81 -9.04 1.36
C ARG A 169 14.25 -8.68 2.72
N ALA A 170 14.07 -9.69 3.57
CA ALA A 170 13.81 -9.48 4.98
C ALA A 170 15.11 -9.06 5.67
N ASP A 171 15.25 -7.79 6.04
CA ASP A 171 16.44 -7.30 6.75
C ASP A 171 16.51 -7.87 8.16
N ALA A 172 15.36 -7.98 8.80
CA ALA A 172 15.14 -8.70 10.05
C ALA A 172 13.65 -9.00 10.23
N GLY A 173 13.35 -10.03 11.00
CA GLY A 173 11.96 -10.38 11.29
C GLY A 173 11.81 -11.31 12.48
N TYR A 174 10.62 -11.24 13.07
CA TYR A 174 10.15 -12.15 14.09
C TYR A 174 8.70 -12.53 13.81
N LEU A 175 8.43 -13.82 13.77
CA LEU A 175 7.11 -14.37 13.55
C LEU A 175 6.81 -15.38 14.65
N ALA A 176 5.77 -15.12 15.44
CA ALA A 176 5.28 -16.05 16.43
C ALA A 176 3.94 -16.64 16.00
N PHE A 177 3.89 -17.95 15.95
CA PHE A 177 2.66 -18.68 15.72
C PHE A 177 2.22 -19.29 17.05
N ALA A 178 1.19 -18.70 17.68
CA ALA A 178 0.56 -19.31 18.84
C ALA A 178 -0.07 -20.64 18.44
N GLU A 179 -0.09 -21.60 19.34
CA GLU A 179 -0.93 -22.79 19.17
C GLU A 179 -2.35 -22.32 18.99
N ALA A 180 -2.88 -22.49 17.78
CA ALA A 180 -4.32 -22.34 17.55
C ALA A 180 -4.99 -23.49 18.32
N ARG A 181 -5.35 -23.24 19.57
CA ARG A 181 -6.36 -24.10 20.21
C ARG A 181 -7.64 -23.86 19.41
N PRO A 182 -8.16 -24.86 18.71
CA PRO A 182 -9.44 -24.69 18.07
C PRO A 182 -10.42 -24.26 19.18
N PRO A 183 -11.21 -23.19 18.98
CA PRO A 183 -12.23 -22.84 19.93
C PRO A 183 -13.09 -24.08 20.14
N SER A 184 -13.08 -24.63 21.35
CA SER A 184 -14.02 -25.72 21.71
C SER A 184 -15.39 -25.04 21.80
N LEU A 185 -16.20 -25.21 20.76
CA LEU A 185 -17.61 -24.88 20.84
C LEU A 185 -18.22 -25.84 21.87
N SER A 186 -19.01 -25.31 22.80
CA SER A 186 -19.80 -26.16 23.69
C SER A 186 -20.84 -26.92 22.84
N ASP A 187 -21.18 -28.15 23.26
CA ASP A 187 -22.08 -29.05 22.52
C ASP A 187 -23.48 -28.45 22.22
N ASP A 188 -23.80 -27.31 22.80
CA ASP A 188 -25.06 -26.59 22.62
C ASP A 188 -25.02 -25.49 21.54
N VAL A 189 -23.86 -25.28 20.87
CA VAL A 189 -23.75 -24.31 19.78
C VAL A 189 -24.02 -24.98 18.43
N VAL A 190 -25.20 -24.71 17.89
CA VAL A 190 -25.55 -25.10 16.51
C VAL A 190 -25.00 -24.04 15.57
N VAL A 191 -23.94 -24.36 14.82
CA VAL A 191 -23.46 -23.52 13.73
C VAL A 191 -24.42 -23.66 12.55
N LEU A 192 -25.33 -22.70 12.40
CA LEU A 192 -26.11 -22.57 11.18
C LEU A 192 -25.14 -22.11 10.08
N GLY A 193 -24.85 -23.02 9.13
CA GLY A 193 -23.95 -22.74 8.02
C GLY A 193 -24.36 -21.48 7.29
N ARG A 194 -23.44 -20.53 7.15
CA ARG A 194 -23.51 -19.55 6.08
C ARG A 194 -23.48 -20.35 4.80
N GLY A 195 -24.62 -20.45 4.12
CA GLY A 195 -24.64 -21.04 2.78
C GLY A 195 -23.61 -20.30 1.93
N ASP A 196 -22.79 -21.06 1.23
CA ASP A 196 -21.89 -20.52 0.24
C ASP A 196 -22.69 -19.66 -0.72
N ALA A 197 -22.59 -18.34 -0.57
CA ALA A 197 -23.10 -17.44 -1.58
C ALA A 197 -22.35 -17.76 -2.87
N PRO A 198 -23.05 -18.02 -4.00
CA PRO A 198 -22.35 -18.23 -5.26
C PRO A 198 -21.46 -17.01 -5.49
N ALA A 199 -20.18 -17.25 -5.75
CA ALA A 199 -19.28 -16.20 -6.21
C ALA A 199 -19.90 -15.60 -7.47
N GLU A 200 -20.39 -14.37 -7.37
CA GLU A 200 -20.85 -13.63 -8.54
C GLU A 200 -19.65 -13.54 -9.49
N ALA A 201 -19.79 -14.18 -10.66
CA ALA A 201 -18.87 -14.04 -11.78
C ALA A 201 -19.07 -12.64 -12.42
N GLY A 202 -18.83 -11.59 -11.65
CA GLY A 202 -18.63 -10.23 -12.12
C GLY A 202 -17.21 -10.16 -12.67
N GLY A 203 -17.01 -9.49 -13.80
CA GLY A 203 -15.70 -9.30 -14.42
C GLY A 203 -14.69 -8.75 -13.42
N GLY A 204 -13.99 -9.63 -12.73
CA GLY A 204 -13.13 -9.28 -11.63
C GLY A 204 -11.83 -8.65 -12.13
N PHE A 205 -11.35 -7.63 -11.42
CA PHE A 205 -10.02 -7.09 -11.63
C PHE A 205 -8.98 -8.19 -11.36
N ALA A 206 -8.18 -8.54 -12.37
CA ALA A 206 -7.20 -9.61 -12.26
C ALA A 206 -5.91 -9.08 -11.63
N VAL A 207 -5.43 -9.75 -10.58
CA VAL A 207 -4.14 -9.44 -9.95
C VAL A 207 -3.20 -10.61 -10.11
N ASN A 208 -2.07 -10.37 -10.77
CA ASN A 208 -0.96 -11.31 -10.89
C ASN A 208 0.25 -10.74 -10.14
N ALA A 209 0.80 -11.48 -9.20
CA ALA A 209 1.95 -11.05 -8.43
C ALA A 209 3.06 -12.11 -8.46
N ASP A 210 4.24 -11.73 -8.92
CA ASP A 210 5.49 -12.48 -8.78
C ASP A 210 6.34 -11.74 -7.74
N VAL A 211 6.35 -12.26 -6.52
CA VAL A 211 7.07 -11.65 -5.41
C VAL A 211 8.09 -12.64 -4.87
N ARG A 212 9.35 -12.26 -4.96
CA ARG A 212 10.48 -13.02 -4.40
C ARG A 212 10.92 -12.36 -3.11
N VAL A 213 11.08 -13.16 -2.06
CA VAL A 213 11.55 -12.67 -0.77
C VAL A 213 12.75 -13.49 -0.34
N ALA A 214 13.93 -12.88 -0.35
CA ALA A 214 15.12 -13.46 0.26
C ALA A 214 15.01 -13.35 1.79
N LEU A 215 15.19 -14.46 2.47
CA LEU A 215 15.21 -14.50 3.93
C LEU A 215 16.61 -14.06 4.39
N GLY A 216 16.75 -12.89 4.94
CA GLY A 216 18.03 -12.42 5.47
C GLY A 216 18.54 -13.25 6.64
N ASP A 217 19.61 -12.77 7.29
CA ASP A 217 20.27 -13.50 8.37
C ASP A 217 19.62 -13.30 9.76
N ALA A 218 18.62 -12.46 9.89
CA ALA A 218 18.00 -12.08 11.15
C ALA A 218 16.48 -12.33 11.19
N LEU A 219 16.02 -13.40 10.54
CA LEU A 219 14.62 -13.82 10.58
C LEU A 219 14.46 -14.96 11.59
N TYR A 220 13.60 -14.74 12.58
CA TYR A 220 13.34 -15.68 13.67
C TYR A 220 11.88 -16.13 13.66
N LEU A 221 11.70 -17.41 13.93
CA LEU A 221 10.40 -18.05 14.01
C LEU A 221 10.23 -18.67 15.39
N SER A 222 9.12 -18.37 16.04
CA SER A 222 8.67 -19.03 17.28
C SER A 222 7.36 -19.75 16.99
N ALA A 223 7.35 -21.07 17.05
CA ALA A 223 6.19 -21.91 16.82
C ALA A 223 6.23 -23.16 17.68
N LEU A 224 5.13 -23.55 18.31
CA LEU A 224 4.97 -24.80 19.04
C LEU A 224 6.07 -25.04 20.10
N GLY A 225 6.53 -23.96 20.77
CA GLY A 225 7.61 -24.04 21.75
C GLY A 225 9.02 -24.17 21.14
N LEU A 226 9.15 -24.14 19.82
CA LEU A 226 10.42 -24.13 19.11
C LEU A 226 10.77 -22.69 18.69
N GLU A 227 12.01 -22.31 18.93
CA GLU A 227 12.58 -21.05 18.42
C GLU A 227 13.69 -21.39 17.42
N THR A 228 13.58 -20.90 16.21
CA THR A 228 14.57 -21.15 15.17
C THR A 228 14.89 -19.87 14.39
N ARG A 229 16.09 -19.82 13.84
CA ARG A 229 16.48 -18.81 12.86
C ARG A 229 16.30 -19.38 11.46
N LEU A 230 15.60 -18.64 10.63
CA LEU A 230 15.49 -18.95 9.20
C LEU A 230 16.59 -18.17 8.46
N ALA A 231 17.22 -18.83 7.49
CA ALA A 231 18.21 -18.23 6.60
C ALA A 231 18.03 -18.80 5.19
N GLY A 232 18.16 -17.95 4.16
CA GLY A 232 18.02 -18.34 2.76
C GLY A 232 18.41 -17.21 1.81
#